data_09912a84afda0a7b539a306720f73867
#
_entry.id   09912a84afda0a7b539a306720f73867
#
_cell.length_a   1.000
_cell.length_b   1.000
_cell.length_c   1.000
_cell.angle_alpha   90.00
_cell.angle_beta   90.00
_cell.angle_gamma   90.00
#
_symmetry.space_group_name_H-M   'P 1'
#
loop_
_entity.id
_entity.type
_entity.pdbx_description
1 polymer ?
#
loop_
_entity_poly.entity_id
_entity_poly.type
_entity_poly.pdbx_seq_one_letter_code
_entity_poly.pdbx_strand_id
1 'polypeptide(L)'
;MKGNVFASLVSITNGLHRDNRSEREFNVLNSELKEIPKANNAVFKVNFKRPLNSKKEYYFKLISNDTETELAALKSQFPSDATEPENKYNYTVQFNKFNKYLKDIANYIKKHSISNSLGNDTDYIINYLKVSAIRLYIELQEQYGQFSETGLFSIQEIAEKYFNDTDFDTSVLVKIKADKKEVVKKPSKPKSKPKTSFGYKNKDTSGLLKVLNDFQLRIDMLDNRTTVQQLFDLLIAKDFTKINTQIYLQCETTQFRYIVDVLKPFFTGFNPTSIERSGKFITKTGTPLKANNLHKNKVHNPKEKEEIDNIIQQLQ
;
A
#
# COMPACT_ATOMS: atom_id res chain seq x y z
N MET A 1 27.74 11.50 15.90
CA MET A 1 26.49 11.06 16.58
C MET A 1 26.32 9.57 16.35
N LYS A 2 26.37 8.76 17.39
CA LYS A 2 26.06 7.32 17.31
C LYS A 2 24.63 7.11 17.84
N GLY A 3 23.63 7.47 17.08
CA GLY A 3 22.23 7.27 17.47
C GLY A 3 21.32 7.46 16.28
N ASN A 4 20.25 6.65 16.20
CA ASN A 4 19.23 6.74 15.19
C ASN A 4 18.50 8.09 15.29
N VAL A 5 18.43 8.85 14.20
CA VAL A 5 17.83 10.20 14.16
C VAL A 5 16.34 10.21 14.54
N PHE A 6 15.63 9.11 14.32
CA PHE A 6 14.22 8.98 14.68
C PHE A 6 14.04 8.71 16.18
N ALA A 7 14.92 7.90 16.78
CA ALA A 7 14.86 7.58 18.19
C ALA A 7 15.41 8.71 19.10
N SER A 8 16.27 9.57 18.52
CA SER A 8 16.91 10.67 19.24
C SER A 8 16.64 12.02 18.58
N LEU A 9 15.38 12.35 18.37
CA LEU A 9 14.96 13.61 17.78
C LEU A 9 15.55 14.83 18.52
N VAL A 10 15.63 14.75 19.85
CA VAL A 10 16.27 15.79 20.68
C VAL A 10 17.73 15.98 20.32
N SER A 11 18.44 14.91 19.97
CA SER A 11 19.84 14.97 19.57
C SER A 11 20.00 15.66 18.21
N ILE A 12 19.18 15.28 17.22
CA ILE A 12 19.25 15.90 15.88
C ILE A 12 18.84 17.38 15.94
N THR A 13 17.76 17.71 16.65
CA THR A 13 17.25 19.08 16.72
C THR A 13 18.15 20.00 17.55
N ASN A 14 18.67 19.54 18.66
CA ASN A 14 19.67 20.30 19.43
C ASN A 14 20.96 20.48 18.62
N GLY A 15 21.39 19.46 17.88
CA GLY A 15 22.51 19.56 16.96
C GLY A 15 22.23 20.58 15.85
N LEU A 16 21.06 20.50 15.23
CA LEU A 16 20.66 21.35 14.12
C LEU A 16 20.62 22.85 14.50
N HIS A 17 20.02 23.18 15.63
CA HIS A 17 19.93 24.57 16.11
C HIS A 17 21.24 25.15 16.63
N ARG A 18 22.14 24.32 17.12
CA ARG A 18 23.45 24.75 17.65
C ARG A 18 24.58 24.57 16.64
N ASP A 19 24.27 24.07 15.46
CA ASP A 19 25.25 23.73 14.46
C ASP A 19 25.65 24.96 13.66
N ASN A 20 26.71 25.62 14.12
CA ASN A 20 27.30 26.81 13.52
C ASN A 20 28.49 26.48 12.62
N ARG A 21 28.66 25.21 12.24
CA ARG A 21 29.72 24.79 11.32
C ARG A 21 29.64 25.52 9.98
N SER A 22 30.78 25.84 9.46
CA SER A 22 30.93 26.47 8.13
C SER A 22 30.60 25.49 7.00
N GLU A 23 30.35 26.03 5.83
CA GLU A 23 30.15 25.26 4.59
C GLU A 23 31.34 24.31 4.34
N ARG A 24 32.59 24.76 4.59
CA ARG A 24 33.80 23.96 4.44
C ARG A 24 33.81 22.75 5.39
N GLU A 25 33.43 22.93 6.64
CA GLU A 25 33.34 21.83 7.63
C GLU A 25 32.27 20.84 7.26
N PHE A 26 31.11 21.30 6.75
CA PHE A 26 30.07 20.38 6.25
C PHE A 26 30.53 19.62 5.01
N ASN A 27 31.34 20.21 4.11
CA ASN A 27 31.90 19.51 2.97
C ASN A 27 32.81 18.35 3.41
N VAL A 28 33.64 18.56 4.44
CA VAL A 28 34.49 17.50 5.00
C VAL A 28 33.60 16.37 5.57
N LEU A 29 32.61 16.71 6.40
CA LEU A 29 31.67 15.73 6.96
C LEU A 29 30.90 14.96 5.89
N ASN A 30 30.49 15.62 4.81
CA ASN A 30 29.82 14.98 3.67
C ASN A 30 30.71 13.97 2.95
N SER A 31 32.02 14.23 2.87
CA SER A 31 32.99 13.31 2.28
C SER A 31 33.29 12.08 3.15
N GLU A 32 33.19 12.24 4.47
CA GLU A 32 33.39 11.17 5.45
C GLU A 32 32.14 10.29 5.65
N LEU A 33 30.95 10.87 5.44
CA LEU A 33 29.68 10.17 5.62
C LEU A 33 29.42 9.22 4.45
N LYS A 34 29.72 7.92 4.65
CA LYS A 34 29.44 6.88 3.68
C LYS A 34 27.94 6.71 3.50
N GLU A 35 27.50 6.70 2.25
CA GLU A 35 26.12 6.35 1.93
C GLU A 35 25.86 4.85 2.17
N ILE A 36 24.79 4.54 2.86
CA ILE A 36 24.34 3.17 3.08
C ILE A 36 23.58 2.72 1.83
N PRO A 37 23.80 1.48 1.34
CA PRO A 37 23.03 0.94 0.24
C PRO A 37 21.53 0.96 0.57
N LYS A 38 20.70 1.25 -0.44
CA LYS A 38 19.25 1.22 -0.29
C LYS A 38 18.80 -0.17 0.13
N ALA A 39 17.84 -0.23 1.04
CA ALA A 39 17.27 -1.48 1.50
C ALA A 39 16.61 -2.22 0.32
N ASN A 40 17.04 -3.47 0.08
CA ASN A 40 16.55 -4.29 -1.05
C ASN A 40 15.05 -4.62 -0.96
N ASN A 41 14.46 -4.47 0.22
CA ASN A 41 13.05 -4.70 0.51
C ASN A 41 12.19 -3.44 0.44
N ALA A 42 12.75 -2.28 0.14
CA ALA A 42 12.01 -1.03 0.08
C ALA A 42 10.97 -1.06 -1.06
N VAL A 43 9.74 -0.66 -0.75
CA VAL A 43 8.62 -0.52 -1.69
C VAL A 43 8.50 0.90 -2.21
N PHE A 44 8.93 1.88 -1.42
CA PHE A 44 8.86 3.29 -1.77
C PHE A 44 10.24 3.92 -1.85
N LYS A 45 10.40 4.85 -2.80
CA LYS A 45 11.52 5.79 -2.85
C LYS A 45 11.04 7.19 -2.51
N VAL A 46 11.92 7.96 -1.87
CA VAL A 46 11.68 9.38 -1.61
C VAL A 46 12.10 10.20 -2.83
N ASN A 47 11.19 11.03 -3.32
CA ASN A 47 11.43 12.02 -4.36
C ASN A 47 11.33 13.41 -3.72
N PHE A 48 12.34 13.77 -2.93
CA PHE A 48 12.38 15.05 -2.22
C PHE A 48 13.27 16.05 -2.96
N LYS A 49 13.00 17.34 -2.75
CA LYS A 49 13.83 18.42 -3.34
C LYS A 49 15.30 18.23 -2.93
N ARG A 50 16.20 18.30 -3.90
CA ARG A 50 17.64 18.15 -3.62
C ARG A 50 18.15 19.26 -2.69
N PRO A 51 19.07 18.94 -1.77
CA PRO A 51 19.70 19.95 -0.91
C PRO A 51 20.50 20.96 -1.74
N LEU A 52 20.46 22.24 -1.31
CA LEU A 52 21.11 23.34 -2.02
C LEU A 52 22.42 23.80 -1.36
N ASN A 53 22.74 23.31 -0.15
CA ASN A 53 23.96 23.63 0.58
C ASN A 53 24.47 22.40 1.34
N SER A 54 25.71 22.45 1.80
CA SER A 54 26.39 21.32 2.43
C SER A 54 25.80 20.93 3.77
N LYS A 55 25.18 21.86 4.51
CA LYS A 55 24.48 21.56 5.77
C LYS A 55 23.24 20.72 5.50
N LYS A 56 22.39 21.15 4.55
CA LYS A 56 21.20 20.37 4.14
C LYS A 56 21.60 18.99 3.60
N GLU A 57 22.69 18.93 2.81
CA GLU A 57 23.18 17.66 2.25
C GLU A 57 23.64 16.70 3.36
N TYR A 58 24.39 17.18 4.33
CA TYR A 58 24.84 16.35 5.46
C TYR A 58 23.67 15.73 6.22
N TYR A 59 22.69 16.54 6.62
CA TYR A 59 21.54 16.04 7.34
C TYR A 59 20.62 15.19 6.46
N PHE A 60 20.52 15.48 5.18
CA PHE A 60 19.80 14.65 4.21
C PHE A 60 20.41 13.24 4.13
N LYS A 61 21.72 13.12 3.97
CA LYS A 61 22.44 11.84 3.96
C LYS A 61 22.29 11.09 5.30
N LEU A 62 22.39 11.80 6.42
CA LEU A 62 22.25 11.21 7.75
C LEU A 62 20.86 10.60 7.95
N ILE A 63 19.79 11.34 7.64
CA ILE A 63 18.40 10.87 7.73
C ILE A 63 18.17 9.73 6.74
N SER A 64 18.68 9.82 5.51
CA SER A 64 18.58 8.77 4.52
C SER A 64 19.22 7.47 5.00
N ASN A 65 20.44 7.53 5.51
CA ASN A 65 21.15 6.37 6.04
C ASN A 65 20.38 5.68 7.18
N ASP A 66 19.87 6.46 8.13
CA ASP A 66 19.11 5.89 9.24
C ASP A 66 17.77 5.31 8.77
N THR A 67 17.14 5.94 7.76
CA THR A 67 15.93 5.39 7.13
C THR A 67 16.18 4.04 6.46
N GLU A 68 17.25 3.93 5.66
CA GLU A 68 17.60 2.67 5.00
C GLU A 68 18.00 1.58 6.01
N THR A 69 18.66 1.96 7.11
CA THR A 69 18.99 1.04 8.21
C THR A 69 17.73 0.50 8.88
N GLU A 70 16.75 1.36 9.18
CA GLU A 70 15.46 0.96 9.76
C GLU A 70 14.68 0.04 8.81
N LEU A 71 14.68 0.33 7.51
CA LEU A 71 14.01 -0.51 6.50
C LEU A 71 14.69 -1.87 6.36
N ALA A 72 16.02 -1.93 6.39
CA ALA A 72 16.76 -3.18 6.35
C ALA A 72 16.47 -4.02 7.60
N ALA A 73 16.43 -3.39 8.79
CA ALA A 73 16.10 -4.03 10.05
C ALA A 73 14.65 -4.54 10.08
N LEU A 74 13.71 -3.85 9.43
CA LEU A 74 12.31 -4.24 9.37
C LEU A 74 12.13 -5.66 8.81
N LYS A 75 12.88 -6.03 7.79
CA LYS A 75 12.82 -7.38 7.20
C LYS A 75 13.21 -8.47 8.21
N SER A 76 14.17 -8.22 9.08
CA SER A 76 14.63 -9.20 10.08
C SER A 76 13.62 -9.41 11.22
N GLN A 77 12.68 -8.47 11.40
CA GLN A 77 11.61 -8.60 12.39
C GLN A 77 10.46 -9.53 11.96
N PHE A 78 10.43 -9.90 10.66
CA PHE A 78 9.41 -10.79 10.09
C PHE A 78 10.08 -11.98 9.40
N PRO A 79 10.66 -12.92 10.17
CA PRO A 79 11.28 -14.10 9.59
C PRO A 79 10.23 -15.01 8.94
N SER A 80 10.65 -15.74 7.90
CA SER A 80 9.74 -16.55 7.08
C SER A 80 9.14 -17.75 7.82
N ASP A 81 9.75 -18.17 8.91
CA ASP A 81 9.35 -19.26 9.79
C ASP A 81 8.54 -18.81 11.02
N ALA A 82 8.33 -17.51 11.19
CA ALA A 82 7.53 -17.00 12.29
C ALA A 82 6.04 -17.34 12.11
N THR A 83 5.39 -17.69 13.22
CA THR A 83 3.95 -17.95 13.28
C THR A 83 3.12 -16.68 13.07
N GLU A 84 1.84 -16.84 12.74
CA GLU A 84 0.94 -15.69 12.58
C GLU A 84 0.81 -14.83 13.86
N PRO A 85 0.66 -15.40 15.09
CA PRO A 85 0.66 -14.62 16.31
C PRO A 85 1.96 -13.84 16.55
N GLU A 86 3.12 -14.42 16.26
CA GLU A 86 4.42 -13.75 16.37
C GLU A 86 4.52 -12.59 15.38
N ASN A 87 4.07 -12.78 14.15
CA ASN A 87 4.05 -11.71 13.16
C ASN A 87 3.08 -10.57 13.53
N LYS A 88 1.92 -10.88 14.12
CA LYS A 88 1.01 -9.84 14.67
C LYS A 88 1.65 -9.06 15.81
N TYR A 89 2.33 -9.76 16.73
CA TYR A 89 3.09 -9.11 17.80
C TYR A 89 4.19 -8.20 17.24
N ASN A 90 5.00 -8.72 16.30
CA ASN A 90 6.08 -7.96 15.66
C ASN A 90 5.54 -6.74 14.91
N TYR A 91 4.41 -6.89 14.22
CA TYR A 91 3.74 -5.76 13.56
C TYR A 91 3.35 -4.69 14.57
N THR A 92 2.73 -5.06 15.68
CA THR A 92 2.32 -4.13 16.74
C THR A 92 3.51 -3.39 17.35
N VAL A 93 4.63 -4.08 17.58
CA VAL A 93 5.86 -3.46 18.08
C VAL A 93 6.41 -2.42 17.09
N GLN A 94 6.54 -2.78 15.80
CA GLN A 94 7.04 -1.86 14.79
C GLN A 94 6.06 -0.69 14.53
N PHE A 95 4.76 -0.99 14.51
CA PHE A 95 3.72 0.03 14.39
C PHE A 95 3.83 1.08 15.51
N ASN A 96 3.94 0.64 16.77
CA ASN A 96 4.07 1.53 17.92
C ASN A 96 5.37 2.36 17.86
N LYS A 97 6.47 1.75 17.41
CA LYS A 97 7.75 2.43 17.20
C LYS A 97 7.61 3.55 16.17
N PHE A 98 7.07 3.27 14.98
CA PHE A 98 6.94 4.29 13.93
C PHE A 98 5.87 5.33 14.23
N ASN A 99 4.79 4.92 14.90
CA ASN A 99 3.77 5.84 15.44
C ASN A 99 4.39 6.85 16.43
N LYS A 100 5.30 6.39 17.30
CA LYS A 100 6.04 7.27 18.20
C LYS A 100 6.91 8.27 17.42
N TYR A 101 7.64 7.83 16.41
CA TYR A 101 8.45 8.71 15.57
C TYR A 101 7.61 9.82 14.93
N LEU A 102 6.46 9.47 14.33
CA LEU A 102 5.55 10.44 13.74
C LEU A 102 5.06 11.45 14.76
N LYS A 103 4.63 10.99 15.95
CA LYS A 103 4.17 11.88 17.05
C LYS A 103 5.26 12.82 17.54
N ASP A 104 6.47 12.32 17.74
CA ASP A 104 7.61 13.11 18.22
C ASP A 104 7.97 14.22 17.22
N ILE A 105 7.99 13.89 15.91
CA ILE A 105 8.24 14.87 14.85
C ILE A 105 7.09 15.88 14.76
N ALA A 106 5.85 15.47 14.85
CA ALA A 106 4.68 16.35 14.84
C ALA A 106 4.69 17.34 16.01
N ASN A 107 5.00 16.87 17.19
CA ASN A 107 5.15 17.72 18.39
C ASN A 107 6.27 18.74 18.20
N TYR A 108 7.40 18.33 17.60
CA TYR A 108 8.50 19.24 17.32
C TYR A 108 8.10 20.31 16.28
N ILE A 109 7.47 19.91 15.17
CA ILE A 109 6.98 20.82 14.13
C ILE A 109 6.04 21.87 14.73
N LYS A 110 5.08 21.43 15.56
CA LYS A 110 4.14 22.33 16.22
C LYS A 110 4.85 23.28 17.21
N LYS A 111 5.74 22.75 18.04
CA LYS A 111 6.45 23.53 19.07
C LYS A 111 7.34 24.61 18.47
N HIS A 112 7.97 24.34 17.32
CA HIS A 112 8.96 25.23 16.69
C HIS A 112 8.41 25.94 15.44
N SER A 113 7.11 25.81 15.15
CA SER A 113 6.45 26.46 13.99
C SER A 113 7.18 26.20 12.68
N ILE A 114 7.59 24.95 12.45
CA ILE A 114 8.30 24.55 11.23
C ILE A 114 7.39 24.72 10.03
N SER A 115 7.87 25.45 9.02
CA SER A 115 7.11 25.73 7.79
C SER A 115 7.31 24.62 6.74
N ASN A 116 6.28 24.38 5.93
CA ASN A 116 6.38 23.52 4.74
C ASN A 116 7.16 24.17 3.57
N SER A 117 7.60 25.42 3.72
CA SER A 117 8.21 26.22 2.63
C SER A 117 9.60 25.76 2.19
N LEU A 118 10.27 24.88 2.89
CA LEU A 118 11.62 24.36 2.62
C LEU A 118 12.70 25.46 2.40
N GLY A 119 12.42 26.72 2.75
CA GLY A 119 13.30 27.87 2.46
C GLY A 119 14.56 27.87 3.30
N ASN A 120 14.42 27.72 4.61
CA ASN A 120 15.57 27.67 5.53
C ASN A 120 16.04 26.22 5.76
N ASP A 121 17.20 26.08 6.41
CA ASP A 121 17.82 24.77 6.62
C ASP A 121 17.02 23.90 7.58
N THR A 122 16.49 24.50 8.65
CA THR A 122 15.74 23.78 9.67
C THR A 122 14.43 23.21 9.08
N ASP A 123 13.66 24.05 8.37
CA ASP A 123 12.41 23.61 7.73
C ASP A 123 12.68 22.50 6.72
N TYR A 124 13.71 22.65 5.88
CA TYR A 124 14.09 21.63 4.92
C TYR A 124 14.41 20.29 5.59
N ILE A 125 15.27 20.30 6.61
CA ILE A 125 15.76 19.10 7.28
C ILE A 125 14.62 18.39 8.02
N ILE A 126 13.77 19.15 8.74
CA ILE A 126 12.66 18.58 9.52
C ILE A 126 11.55 18.06 8.59
N ASN A 127 11.26 18.73 7.48
CA ASN A 127 10.32 18.20 6.49
C ASN A 127 10.85 16.92 5.81
N TYR A 128 12.14 16.84 5.54
CA TYR A 128 12.73 15.59 5.05
C TYR A 128 12.64 14.45 6.08
N LEU A 129 12.86 14.74 7.35
CA LEU A 129 12.67 13.79 8.45
C LEU A 129 11.20 13.33 8.56
N LYS A 130 10.23 14.26 8.43
CA LYS A 130 8.80 13.96 8.36
C LYS A 130 8.46 12.99 7.24
N VAL A 131 8.91 13.28 6.00
CA VAL A 131 8.70 12.41 4.84
C VAL A 131 9.31 11.03 5.05
N SER A 132 10.51 10.97 5.63
CA SER A 132 11.21 9.73 5.90
C SER A 132 10.50 8.88 6.96
N ALA A 133 9.93 9.50 8.00
CA ALA A 133 9.12 8.79 9.00
C ALA A 133 7.77 8.29 8.42
N ILE A 134 7.12 9.07 7.56
CA ILE A 134 5.93 8.63 6.82
C ILE A 134 6.28 7.42 5.94
N ARG A 135 7.46 7.45 5.28
CA ARG A 135 7.95 6.31 4.49
C ARG A 135 8.09 5.05 5.34
N LEU A 136 8.73 5.12 6.50
CA LEU A 136 8.87 3.96 7.39
C LEU A 136 7.52 3.35 7.77
N TYR A 137 6.55 4.19 8.08
CA TYR A 137 5.21 3.77 8.46
C TYR A 137 4.46 3.11 7.29
N ILE A 138 4.49 3.70 6.09
CA ILE A 138 3.79 3.14 4.93
C ILE A 138 4.48 1.87 4.39
N GLU A 139 5.80 1.75 4.53
CA GLU A 139 6.56 0.54 4.21
C GLU A 139 6.14 -0.64 5.10
N LEU A 140 5.97 -0.42 6.40
CA LEU A 140 5.45 -1.44 7.32
C LEU A 140 4.05 -1.90 6.88
N GLN A 141 3.15 -0.96 6.55
CA GLN A 141 1.80 -1.30 6.12
C GLN A 141 1.78 -2.04 4.77
N GLU A 142 2.58 -1.61 3.82
CA GLU A 142 2.59 -2.21 2.47
C GLU A 142 3.14 -3.63 2.48
N GLN A 143 4.16 -3.89 3.31
CA GLN A 143 4.84 -5.20 3.35
C GLN A 143 4.18 -6.19 4.31
N TYR A 144 3.66 -5.71 5.44
CA TYR A 144 3.21 -6.54 6.56
C TYR A 144 1.81 -6.20 7.07
N GLY A 145 1.05 -5.38 6.35
CA GLY A 145 -0.28 -4.92 6.74
C GLY A 145 -1.31 -6.04 6.94
N GLN A 146 -1.06 -7.24 6.42
CA GLN A 146 -1.90 -8.42 6.69
C GLN A 146 -1.89 -8.83 8.17
N PHE A 147 -0.90 -8.41 8.94
CA PHE A 147 -0.79 -8.68 10.38
C PHE A 147 -1.36 -7.54 11.25
N SER A 148 -1.87 -6.47 10.62
CA SER A 148 -2.47 -5.35 11.34
C SER A 148 -3.84 -5.70 11.90
N GLU A 149 -4.06 -5.39 13.16
CA GLU A 149 -5.38 -5.47 13.80
C GLU A 149 -6.21 -4.19 13.59
N THR A 150 -5.58 -3.14 13.07
CA THR A 150 -6.23 -1.85 12.79
C THR A 150 -6.29 -1.60 11.28
N GLY A 151 -7.13 -0.63 10.88
CA GLY A 151 -7.17 -0.19 9.48
C GLY A 151 -5.84 0.36 9.00
N LEU A 152 -5.55 0.20 7.70
CA LEU A 152 -4.38 0.75 7.05
C LEU A 152 -4.67 2.18 6.58
N PHE A 153 -3.69 3.07 6.73
CA PHE A 153 -3.79 4.47 6.35
C PHE A 153 -3.07 4.73 5.02
N SER A 154 -3.64 5.56 4.17
CA SER A 154 -2.95 6.13 3.02
C SER A 154 -1.89 7.14 3.45
N ILE A 155 -0.98 7.51 2.54
CA ILE A 155 0.03 8.56 2.80
C ILE A 155 -0.63 9.87 3.22
N GLN A 156 -1.73 10.24 2.55
CA GLN A 156 -2.49 11.47 2.85
C GLN A 156 -3.11 11.40 4.25
N GLU A 157 -3.77 10.29 4.61
CA GLU A 157 -4.37 10.12 5.94
C GLU A 157 -3.32 10.15 7.07
N ILE A 158 -2.11 9.65 6.83
CA ILE A 158 -0.99 9.75 7.78
C ILE A 158 -0.57 11.21 7.96
N ALA A 159 -0.42 11.95 6.85
CA ALA A 159 -0.05 13.36 6.88
C ALA A 159 -1.11 14.21 7.62
N GLU A 160 -2.38 14.00 7.34
CA GLU A 160 -3.48 14.68 8.03
C GLU A 160 -3.55 14.33 9.51
N LYS A 161 -3.51 13.04 9.83
CA LYS A 161 -3.65 12.54 11.21
C LYS A 161 -2.58 13.02 12.16
N TYR A 162 -1.31 13.05 11.71
CA TYR A 162 -0.19 13.37 12.58
C TYR A 162 0.26 14.83 12.48
N PHE A 163 0.15 15.44 11.30
CA PHE A 163 0.74 16.75 11.02
C PHE A 163 -0.29 17.83 10.68
N ASN A 164 -1.60 17.51 10.63
CA ASN A 164 -2.66 18.39 10.13
C ASN A 164 -2.35 18.94 8.72
N ASP A 165 -1.66 18.15 7.89
CA ASP A 165 -1.20 18.55 6.57
C ASP A 165 -2.16 18.01 5.50
N THR A 166 -3.23 18.78 5.23
CA THR A 166 -4.26 18.43 4.23
C THR A 166 -3.76 18.54 2.79
N ASP A 167 -2.73 19.37 2.57
CA ASP A 167 -2.14 19.65 1.25
C ASP A 167 -0.81 18.90 1.03
N PHE A 168 -0.57 17.83 1.80
CA PHE A 168 0.65 17.07 1.69
C PHE A 168 0.84 16.51 0.28
N ASP A 169 1.98 16.84 -0.33
CA ASP A 169 2.35 16.31 -1.64
C ASP A 169 2.74 14.83 -1.56
N THR A 170 1.79 13.96 -1.83
CA THR A 170 2.01 12.50 -1.81
C THR A 170 2.98 12.02 -2.89
N SER A 171 3.31 12.84 -3.91
CA SER A 171 4.26 12.49 -4.96
C SER A 171 5.71 12.43 -4.48
N VAL A 172 5.98 12.93 -3.28
CA VAL A 172 7.29 12.79 -2.62
C VAL A 172 7.61 11.34 -2.23
N LEU A 173 6.60 10.46 -2.16
CA LEU A 173 6.76 9.04 -1.89
C LEU A 173 6.26 8.22 -3.09
N VAL A 174 7.19 7.81 -3.94
CA VAL A 174 6.89 7.08 -5.17
C VAL A 174 7.07 5.58 -4.94
N LYS A 175 6.02 4.81 -5.20
CA LYS A 175 6.12 3.35 -5.17
C LYS A 175 7.11 2.87 -6.22
N ILE A 176 8.13 2.13 -5.80
CA ILE A 176 9.09 1.51 -6.70
C ILE A 176 8.31 0.45 -7.46
N LYS A 177 8.17 0.62 -8.78
CA LYS A 177 7.74 -0.50 -9.62
C LYS A 177 8.80 -1.56 -9.45
N ALA A 178 8.44 -2.73 -8.94
CA ALA A 178 9.38 -3.84 -8.86
C ALA A 178 9.92 -4.09 -10.27
N ASP A 179 11.12 -3.59 -10.55
CA ASP A 179 11.89 -4.08 -11.67
C ASP A 179 12.02 -5.57 -11.40
N LYS A 180 11.39 -6.37 -12.23
CA LYS A 180 11.57 -7.81 -12.20
C LYS A 180 13.07 -8.01 -12.26
N LYS A 181 13.69 -8.45 -11.14
CA LYS A 181 15.07 -8.94 -11.17
C LYS A 181 15.21 -9.78 -12.41
N GLU A 182 16.14 -9.41 -13.29
CA GLU A 182 16.53 -10.26 -14.40
C GLU A 182 17.03 -11.58 -13.85
N VAL A 183 16.12 -12.51 -13.71
CA VAL A 183 16.49 -13.93 -13.70
C VAL A 183 17.05 -14.16 -15.08
N VAL A 184 18.31 -14.61 -15.12
CA VAL A 184 19.05 -15.05 -16.32
C VAL A 184 18.07 -15.63 -17.33
N LYS A 185 17.96 -14.96 -18.47
CA LYS A 185 16.98 -15.25 -19.53
C LYS A 185 17.18 -16.69 -20.03
N LYS A 186 16.34 -17.60 -19.57
CA LYS A 186 15.92 -18.68 -20.46
C LYS A 186 15.10 -18.02 -21.57
N PRO A 187 15.20 -18.45 -22.83
CA PRO A 187 14.60 -17.78 -23.97
C PRO A 187 13.10 -17.54 -23.75
N SER A 188 12.71 -16.28 -23.85
CA SER A 188 11.37 -15.79 -23.56
C SER A 188 10.35 -16.45 -24.47
N LYS A 189 9.39 -17.15 -23.88
CA LYS A 189 8.12 -17.41 -24.55
C LYS A 189 7.48 -16.06 -24.91
N PRO A 190 6.85 -15.93 -26.08
CA PRO A 190 6.26 -14.66 -26.51
C PRO A 190 5.28 -14.15 -25.48
N LYS A 191 5.31 -12.81 -25.18
CA LYS A 191 4.40 -12.14 -24.26
C LYS A 191 2.97 -12.49 -24.62
N SER A 192 2.30 -13.29 -23.79
CA SER A 192 0.89 -13.58 -23.99
C SER A 192 0.10 -12.27 -23.92
N LYS A 193 -0.75 -12.02 -24.90
CA LYS A 193 -1.69 -10.89 -24.89
C LYS A 193 -2.45 -10.85 -23.56
N PRO A 194 -2.74 -9.67 -22.99
CA PRO A 194 -3.48 -9.59 -21.75
C PRO A 194 -4.80 -10.37 -21.87
N LYS A 195 -5.04 -11.29 -20.92
CA LYS A 195 -6.24 -12.14 -20.96
C LYS A 195 -7.48 -11.25 -20.89
N THR A 196 -8.33 -11.35 -21.88
CA THR A 196 -9.61 -10.64 -22.00
C THR A 196 -10.80 -11.48 -21.50
N SER A 197 -10.52 -12.53 -20.71
CA SER A 197 -11.51 -13.44 -20.15
C SER A 197 -11.22 -13.68 -18.69
N PHE A 198 -12.26 -13.92 -17.88
CA PHE A 198 -12.12 -14.39 -16.50
C PHE A 198 -11.74 -15.87 -16.43
N GLY A 199 -12.04 -16.64 -17.47
CA GLY A 199 -11.61 -18.02 -17.66
C GLY A 199 -12.17 -18.98 -16.62
N TYR A 200 -13.47 -19.22 -16.65
CA TYR A 200 -14.12 -20.25 -15.84
C TYR A 200 -13.53 -21.62 -16.17
N LYS A 201 -13.20 -22.41 -15.13
CA LYS A 201 -12.43 -23.64 -15.29
C LYS A 201 -13.29 -24.87 -15.57
N ASN A 202 -14.53 -24.91 -15.04
CA ASN A 202 -15.37 -26.07 -15.16
C ASN A 202 -16.07 -26.08 -16.52
N LYS A 203 -16.25 -27.28 -17.08
CA LYS A 203 -17.00 -27.45 -18.34
C LYS A 203 -18.49 -27.27 -18.15
N ASP A 204 -19.01 -27.73 -17.01
CA ASP A 204 -20.39 -27.47 -16.61
C ASP A 204 -20.51 -26.10 -15.97
N THR A 205 -21.36 -25.28 -16.55
CA THR A 205 -21.62 -23.90 -16.10
C THR A 205 -22.91 -23.78 -15.28
N SER A 206 -23.71 -24.85 -15.18
CA SER A 206 -25.01 -24.85 -14.48
C SER A 206 -24.87 -24.56 -12.99
N GLY A 207 -23.82 -25.13 -12.36
CA GLY A 207 -23.49 -24.88 -10.96
C GLY A 207 -23.17 -23.41 -10.70
N LEU A 208 -22.41 -22.76 -11.59
CA LEU A 208 -22.11 -21.33 -11.46
C LEU A 208 -23.38 -20.49 -11.52
N LEU A 209 -24.27 -20.75 -12.49
CA LEU A 209 -25.52 -20.00 -12.63
C LEU A 209 -26.39 -20.15 -11.38
N LYS A 210 -26.46 -21.36 -10.81
CA LYS A 210 -27.19 -21.62 -9.55
C LYS A 210 -26.62 -20.79 -8.40
N VAL A 211 -25.31 -20.80 -8.21
CA VAL A 211 -24.62 -20.01 -7.17
C VAL A 211 -24.85 -18.52 -7.34
N LEU A 212 -24.81 -18.00 -8.57
CA LEU A 212 -25.09 -16.58 -8.83
C LEU A 212 -26.56 -16.21 -8.52
N ASN A 213 -27.51 -17.10 -8.80
CA ASN A 213 -28.90 -16.91 -8.39
C ASN A 213 -29.06 -16.90 -6.87
N ASP A 214 -28.38 -17.81 -6.15
CA ASP A 214 -28.40 -17.84 -4.70
C ASP A 214 -27.74 -16.57 -4.09
N PHE A 215 -26.67 -16.04 -4.66
CA PHE A 215 -26.12 -14.74 -4.25
C PHE A 215 -27.12 -13.60 -4.46
N GLN A 216 -27.85 -13.60 -5.58
CA GLN A 216 -28.90 -12.59 -5.78
C GLN A 216 -30.04 -12.73 -4.79
N LEU A 217 -30.53 -13.94 -4.56
CA LEU A 217 -31.66 -14.19 -3.71
C LEU A 217 -31.39 -13.92 -2.21
N ARG A 218 -30.20 -14.27 -1.72
CA ARG A 218 -29.89 -14.26 -0.28
C ARG A 218 -29.07 -13.07 0.17
N ILE A 219 -28.31 -12.44 -0.76
CA ILE A 219 -27.37 -11.36 -0.44
C ILE A 219 -27.73 -10.04 -1.15
N ASP A 220 -28.68 -10.11 -2.10
CA ASP A 220 -29.05 -8.96 -2.95
C ASP A 220 -27.81 -8.34 -3.65
N MET A 221 -27.05 -9.23 -4.34
CA MET A 221 -25.73 -8.88 -4.88
C MET A 221 -25.80 -7.83 -5.99
N LEU A 222 -26.83 -7.90 -6.85
CA LEU A 222 -26.98 -7.09 -8.05
C LEU A 222 -28.13 -6.08 -7.91
N ASP A 223 -27.90 -4.88 -8.43
CA ASP A 223 -28.93 -3.85 -8.59
C ASP A 223 -29.95 -4.25 -9.67
N ASN A 224 -31.18 -3.73 -9.58
CA ASN A 224 -32.30 -4.01 -10.50
C ASN A 224 -31.98 -3.77 -11.99
N ARG A 225 -30.95 -3.00 -12.30
CA ARG A 225 -30.46 -2.76 -13.67
C ARG A 225 -29.67 -3.92 -14.26
N THR A 226 -29.34 -4.93 -13.46
CA THR A 226 -28.49 -6.06 -13.86
C THR A 226 -29.17 -7.39 -13.49
N THR A 227 -29.33 -8.26 -14.47
CA THR A 227 -29.83 -9.61 -14.24
C THR A 227 -28.68 -10.58 -13.91
N VAL A 228 -29.01 -11.66 -13.19
CA VAL A 228 -28.03 -12.73 -12.91
C VAL A 228 -27.47 -13.32 -14.21
N GLN A 229 -28.31 -13.43 -15.24
CA GLN A 229 -27.89 -13.93 -16.56
C GLN A 229 -26.81 -13.04 -17.20
N GLN A 230 -26.93 -11.72 -17.08
CA GLN A 230 -25.92 -10.77 -17.60
C GLN A 230 -24.58 -10.92 -16.90
N LEU A 231 -24.58 -11.10 -15.56
CA LEU A 231 -23.36 -11.38 -14.81
C LEU A 231 -22.77 -12.73 -15.21
N PHE A 232 -23.59 -13.77 -15.31
CA PHE A 232 -23.17 -15.09 -15.75
C PHE A 232 -22.49 -15.04 -17.13
N ASP A 233 -23.15 -14.43 -18.11
CA ASP A 233 -22.61 -14.29 -19.48
C ASP A 233 -21.27 -13.57 -19.50
N LEU A 234 -21.11 -12.52 -18.68
CA LEU A 234 -19.83 -11.80 -18.53
C LEU A 234 -18.73 -12.71 -17.95
N LEU A 235 -19.07 -13.52 -16.90
CA LEU A 235 -18.09 -14.35 -16.21
C LEU A 235 -17.57 -15.52 -17.07
N ILE A 236 -18.44 -16.11 -17.91
CA ILE A 236 -18.05 -17.21 -18.79
C ILE A 236 -17.52 -16.75 -20.16
N ALA A 237 -17.62 -15.45 -20.47
CA ALA A 237 -17.22 -14.91 -21.78
C ALA A 237 -15.76 -15.25 -22.11
N LYS A 238 -15.54 -15.71 -23.35
CA LYS A 238 -14.17 -15.89 -23.90
C LYS A 238 -13.44 -14.55 -24.08
N ASP A 239 -14.20 -13.48 -24.24
CA ASP A 239 -13.71 -12.12 -24.40
C ASP A 239 -14.73 -11.11 -23.85
N PHE A 240 -14.47 -10.62 -22.63
CA PHE A 240 -15.35 -9.65 -21.96
C PHE A 240 -15.34 -8.27 -22.63
N THR A 241 -14.40 -7.97 -23.51
CA THR A 241 -14.39 -6.70 -24.24
C THR A 241 -15.53 -6.62 -25.27
N LYS A 242 -16.05 -7.75 -25.70
CA LYS A 242 -17.19 -7.87 -26.64
C LYS A 242 -18.55 -7.79 -25.93
N ILE A 243 -18.59 -7.85 -24.62
CA ILE A 243 -19.81 -7.72 -23.82
C ILE A 243 -20.08 -6.23 -23.59
N ASN A 244 -21.21 -5.72 -24.04
CA ASN A 244 -21.57 -4.30 -23.87
C ASN A 244 -22.27 -4.00 -22.53
N THR A 245 -22.70 -5.01 -21.81
CA THR A 245 -23.45 -4.87 -20.55
C THR A 245 -22.55 -4.41 -19.43
N GLN A 246 -23.03 -3.50 -18.59
CA GLN A 246 -22.44 -3.14 -17.30
C GLN A 246 -23.15 -3.89 -16.18
N ILE A 247 -22.41 -4.28 -15.17
CA ILE A 247 -22.88 -5.00 -13.98
C ILE A 247 -22.94 -4.03 -12.82
N TYR A 248 -24.13 -3.67 -12.40
CA TYR A 248 -24.36 -2.79 -11.26
C TYR A 248 -24.51 -3.63 -9.99
N LEU A 249 -23.68 -3.34 -9.00
CA LEU A 249 -23.70 -4.04 -7.71
C LEU A 249 -24.62 -3.32 -6.73
N GLN A 250 -25.41 -4.10 -5.96
CA GLN A 250 -26.21 -3.62 -4.85
C GLN A 250 -25.53 -3.91 -3.51
N CYS A 251 -24.77 -4.99 -3.42
CA CYS A 251 -24.01 -5.35 -2.23
C CYS A 251 -22.86 -4.35 -1.97
N GLU A 252 -22.37 -4.34 -0.74
CA GLU A 252 -21.20 -3.52 -0.37
C GLU A 252 -19.93 -4.01 -1.04
N THR A 253 -18.98 -3.10 -1.25
CA THR A 253 -17.69 -3.44 -1.87
C THR A 253 -16.91 -4.48 -1.06
N THR A 254 -17.05 -4.50 0.26
CA THR A 254 -16.48 -5.50 1.17
C THR A 254 -17.04 -6.89 0.92
N GLN A 255 -18.37 -7.01 0.79
CA GLN A 255 -19.05 -8.26 0.45
C GLN A 255 -18.65 -8.75 -0.94
N PHE A 256 -18.70 -7.85 -1.95
CA PHE A 256 -18.30 -8.22 -3.31
C PHE A 256 -16.83 -8.64 -3.38
N ARG A 257 -15.95 -7.97 -2.62
CA ARG A 257 -14.54 -8.37 -2.53
C ARG A 257 -14.38 -9.79 -1.98
N TYR A 258 -15.15 -10.15 -0.97
CA TYR A 258 -15.14 -11.50 -0.41
C TYR A 258 -15.67 -12.54 -1.41
N ILE A 259 -16.77 -12.23 -2.11
CA ILE A 259 -17.32 -13.07 -3.18
C ILE A 259 -16.27 -13.32 -4.29
N VAL A 260 -15.51 -12.29 -4.66
CA VAL A 260 -14.40 -12.44 -5.63
C VAL A 260 -13.34 -13.40 -5.10
N ASP A 261 -12.99 -13.35 -3.81
CA ASP A 261 -11.98 -14.23 -3.23
C ASP A 261 -12.43 -15.69 -3.19
N VAL A 262 -13.68 -15.96 -2.81
CA VAL A 262 -14.22 -17.33 -2.73
C VAL A 262 -14.51 -17.93 -4.11
N LEU A 263 -14.83 -17.11 -5.11
CA LEU A 263 -14.99 -17.55 -6.50
C LEU A 263 -13.65 -17.76 -7.24
N LYS A 264 -12.58 -17.10 -6.80
CA LYS A 264 -11.26 -17.15 -7.45
C LYS A 264 -10.73 -18.55 -7.78
N PRO A 265 -10.89 -19.59 -6.94
CA PRO A 265 -10.43 -20.95 -7.25
C PRO A 265 -11.06 -21.54 -8.53
N PHE A 266 -12.28 -21.15 -8.86
CA PHE A 266 -13.03 -21.64 -10.02
C PHE A 266 -12.70 -20.93 -11.34
N PHE A 267 -11.84 -19.91 -11.29
CA PHE A 267 -11.44 -19.12 -12.44
C PHE A 267 -9.91 -19.06 -12.61
N THR A 268 -9.44 -18.85 -13.83
CA THR A 268 -8.00 -18.63 -14.11
C THR A 268 -7.60 -17.17 -13.99
N GLY A 269 -8.56 -16.23 -14.00
CA GLY A 269 -8.31 -14.81 -14.08
C GLY A 269 -9.34 -13.91 -13.40
N PHE A 270 -10.21 -14.41 -12.54
CA PHE A 270 -11.17 -13.59 -11.79
C PHE A 270 -10.50 -13.03 -10.52
N ASN A 271 -10.07 -11.78 -10.59
CA ASN A 271 -9.35 -11.08 -9.53
C ASN A 271 -9.54 -9.55 -9.67
N PRO A 272 -9.21 -8.74 -8.64
CA PRO A 272 -9.41 -7.29 -8.68
C PRO A 272 -8.87 -6.58 -9.92
N THR A 273 -7.69 -6.96 -10.39
CA THR A 273 -7.05 -6.34 -11.56
C THR A 273 -7.81 -6.64 -12.87
N SER A 274 -8.31 -7.87 -13.04
CA SER A 274 -9.09 -8.25 -14.22
C SER A 274 -10.50 -7.65 -14.19
N ILE A 275 -11.10 -7.49 -13.00
CA ILE A 275 -12.39 -6.82 -12.81
C ILE A 275 -12.28 -5.36 -13.24
N GLU A 276 -11.28 -4.62 -12.74
CA GLU A 276 -11.03 -3.23 -13.18
C GLU A 276 -10.74 -3.16 -14.68
N ARG A 277 -9.91 -4.05 -15.22
CA ARG A 277 -9.58 -4.09 -16.65
C ARG A 277 -10.80 -4.35 -17.53
N SER A 278 -11.76 -5.14 -17.08
CA SER A 278 -12.99 -5.37 -17.83
C SER A 278 -13.79 -4.08 -18.00
N GLY A 279 -13.70 -3.15 -17.04
CA GLY A 279 -14.48 -1.91 -17.02
C GLY A 279 -15.99 -2.13 -16.90
N LYS A 280 -16.42 -3.34 -16.52
CA LYS A 280 -17.84 -3.74 -16.57
C LYS A 280 -18.56 -3.62 -15.23
N PHE A 281 -17.84 -3.53 -14.12
CA PHE A 281 -18.46 -3.52 -12.79
C PHE A 281 -18.61 -2.10 -12.24
N ILE A 282 -19.79 -1.79 -11.78
CA ILE A 282 -20.18 -0.50 -11.19
C ILE A 282 -20.60 -0.74 -9.74
N THR A 283 -20.08 0.07 -8.82
CA THR A 283 -20.42 0.00 -7.39
C THR A 283 -21.88 0.43 -7.13
N LYS A 284 -22.38 0.15 -5.94
CA LYS A 284 -23.69 0.65 -5.45
C LYS A 284 -23.84 2.16 -5.57
N THR A 285 -22.73 2.92 -5.44
CA THR A 285 -22.73 4.38 -5.58
C THR A 285 -22.63 4.87 -7.02
N GLY A 286 -22.67 3.98 -8.01
CA GLY A 286 -22.64 4.34 -9.44
C GLY A 286 -21.25 4.63 -9.99
N THR A 287 -20.18 4.33 -9.25
CA THR A 287 -18.81 4.55 -9.71
C THR A 287 -18.18 3.26 -10.27
N PRO A 288 -17.31 3.33 -11.31
CA PRO A 288 -16.60 2.16 -11.79
C PRO A 288 -15.76 1.50 -10.71
N LEU A 289 -15.86 0.18 -10.60
CA LEU A 289 -15.15 -0.60 -9.59
C LEU A 289 -13.66 -0.73 -9.96
N LYS A 290 -12.79 -0.17 -9.14
CA LYS A 290 -11.33 -0.20 -9.33
C LYS A 290 -10.68 -1.31 -8.49
N ALA A 291 -9.57 -1.87 -8.97
CA ALA A 291 -8.80 -2.87 -8.25
C ALA A 291 -8.35 -2.35 -6.88
N ASN A 292 -7.94 -1.09 -6.80
CA ASN A 292 -7.53 -0.46 -5.54
C ASN A 292 -8.68 -0.44 -4.50
N ASN A 293 -9.92 -0.18 -4.96
CA ASN A 293 -11.08 -0.22 -4.06
C ASN A 293 -11.31 -1.64 -3.51
N LEU A 294 -11.20 -2.67 -4.37
CA LEU A 294 -11.32 -4.06 -3.94
C LEU A 294 -10.18 -4.49 -3.02
N HIS A 295 -8.96 -4.01 -3.23
CA HIS A 295 -7.83 -4.30 -2.33
C HIS A 295 -7.98 -3.65 -0.96
N LYS A 296 -8.43 -2.40 -0.91
CA LYS A 296 -8.68 -1.67 0.35
C LYS A 296 -9.83 -2.25 1.16
N ASN A 297 -10.84 -2.82 0.50
CA ASN A 297 -12.04 -3.39 1.11
C ASN A 297 -11.93 -4.90 1.38
N LYS A 298 -10.73 -5.45 1.46
CA LYS A 298 -10.53 -6.84 1.84
C LYS A 298 -10.74 -6.99 3.35
N VAL A 299 -11.82 -7.67 3.74
CA VAL A 299 -12.14 -7.98 5.14
C VAL A 299 -12.30 -9.49 5.31
N HIS A 300 -11.96 -10.02 6.49
CA HIS A 300 -12.08 -11.44 6.80
C HIS A 300 -13.50 -11.84 7.20
N ASN A 301 -14.28 -10.89 7.72
CA ASN A 301 -15.64 -11.12 8.17
C ASN A 301 -16.58 -10.04 7.62
N PRO A 302 -16.91 -10.07 6.31
CA PRO A 302 -17.88 -9.15 5.72
C PRO A 302 -19.29 -9.48 6.23
N LYS A 303 -20.22 -8.56 6.02
CA LYS A 303 -21.64 -8.83 6.23
C LYS A 303 -22.06 -10.09 5.45
N GLU A 304 -22.87 -10.94 6.06
CA GLU A 304 -23.41 -12.19 5.47
C GLU A 304 -22.32 -13.19 5.03
N LYS A 305 -21.17 -13.21 5.70
CA LYS A 305 -20.06 -14.12 5.38
C LYS A 305 -20.48 -15.59 5.39
N GLU A 306 -21.17 -16.03 6.44
CA GLU A 306 -21.60 -17.44 6.59
C GLU A 306 -22.52 -17.85 5.43
N GLU A 307 -23.39 -16.95 5.00
CA GLU A 307 -24.28 -17.19 3.86
C GLU A 307 -23.49 -17.31 2.55
N ILE A 308 -22.49 -16.43 2.34
CA ILE A 308 -21.59 -16.50 1.18
C ILE A 308 -20.84 -17.84 1.15
N ASP A 309 -20.31 -18.28 2.30
CA ASP A 309 -19.56 -19.53 2.43
C ASP A 309 -20.48 -20.74 2.13
N ASN A 310 -21.71 -20.74 2.65
CA ASN A 310 -22.70 -21.80 2.40
C ASN A 310 -23.10 -21.90 0.91
N ILE A 311 -23.28 -20.76 0.25
CA ILE A 311 -23.61 -20.72 -1.18
C ILE A 311 -22.48 -21.31 -2.02
N ILE A 312 -21.23 -20.97 -1.71
CA ILE A 312 -20.04 -21.42 -2.48
C ILE A 312 -19.79 -22.92 -2.36
N GLN A 313 -20.14 -23.56 -1.24
CA GLN A 313 -20.01 -25.00 -1.08
C GLN A 313 -20.74 -25.79 -2.18
N GLN A 314 -21.72 -25.20 -2.86
CA GLN A 314 -22.44 -25.84 -3.97
C GLN A 314 -21.56 -25.94 -5.27
N LEU A 315 -20.42 -25.28 -5.33
CA LEU A 315 -19.47 -25.37 -6.46
C LEU A 315 -18.33 -26.37 -6.23
N GLN A 316 -18.21 -26.90 -5.01
CA GLN A 316 -17.20 -27.89 -4.64
C GLN A 316 -17.70 -29.31 -4.92
#